data_717dd368df36b0ba0ddbe6a9437de5a5
#
_entry.id   717dd368df36b0ba0ddbe6a9437de5a5
#
_cell.length_a   1.000
_cell.length_b   1.000
_cell.length_c   1.000
_cell.angle_alpha   90.00
_cell.angle_beta   90.00
_cell.angle_gamma   90.00
#
_symmetry.space_group_name_H-M   'P 1'
#
loop_
_entity.id
_entity.type
_entity.pdbx_description
1 polymer ?
#
loop_
_entity_poly.entity_id
_entity_poly.type
_entity_poly.pdbx_seq_one_letter_code
_entity_poly.pdbx_strand_id
1 'polypeptide(L)'
;MAKIKLRAFPTFVLRTPLFPLSALDDPERTMQQPCFREALYLASPDLYTFTGDKTEDAEEKGDAAALKYFLRACSRCTPFGLFAGCSTGRFGSSTQIAVAEPTAARRTTRLDMQYLCALIQRIERHGAARRQLRLFPNDTLYEIAGQYRYIEYFHRGKKTEHQMASVEITPELTAVFALARDGATFDTLAGSLVDDEITREEAEAYIDELIASSLLTTELAPAIVGDDILVALAVAVIGM
;
A
#
# COMPACT_ATOMS: atom_id res chain seq x y z
N MET A 1 24.54 31.24 -1.52
CA MET A 1 23.34 30.41 -1.72
C MET A 1 23.65 29.39 -2.80
N ALA A 2 23.56 28.09 -2.50
CA ALA A 2 23.73 27.02 -3.48
C ALA A 2 22.56 27.06 -4.47
N LYS A 3 22.84 27.14 -5.79
CA LYS A 3 21.81 27.07 -6.84
C LYS A 3 21.30 25.63 -6.92
N ILE A 4 20.04 25.42 -6.57
CA ILE A 4 19.37 24.13 -6.76
C ILE A 4 19.22 23.92 -8.27
N LYS A 5 19.82 22.85 -8.80
CA LYS A 5 19.64 22.42 -10.19
C LYS A 5 18.54 21.37 -10.24
N LEU A 6 17.40 21.74 -10.83
CA LEU A 6 16.33 20.78 -11.15
C LEU A 6 16.63 20.11 -12.48
N ARG A 7 16.46 18.81 -12.55
CA ARG A 7 16.59 18.00 -13.77
C ARG A 7 15.36 17.12 -13.91
N ALA A 8 14.68 17.23 -15.03
CA ALA A 8 13.58 16.30 -15.35
C ALA A 8 14.15 14.91 -15.69
N PHE A 9 13.40 13.87 -15.34
CA PHE A 9 13.70 12.53 -15.82
C PHE A 9 13.53 12.48 -17.35
N PRO A 10 14.26 11.61 -18.05
CA PRO A 10 14.12 11.45 -19.50
C PRO A 10 12.79 10.82 -19.91
N THR A 11 12.08 10.23 -18.95
CA THR A 11 10.79 9.58 -19.12
C THR A 11 9.69 10.29 -18.36
N PHE A 12 8.47 10.20 -18.86
CA PHE A 12 7.27 10.70 -18.19
C PHE A 12 6.17 9.61 -18.16
N VAL A 13 5.21 9.76 -17.26
CA VAL A 13 4.01 8.95 -17.19
C VAL A 13 2.86 9.74 -17.80
N LEU A 14 2.22 9.20 -18.82
CA LEU A 14 0.99 9.70 -19.39
C LEU A 14 -0.19 8.95 -18.77
N ARG A 15 -1.16 9.71 -18.26
CA ARG A 15 -2.43 9.17 -17.77
C ARG A 15 -3.55 9.64 -18.68
N THR A 16 -4.39 8.72 -19.11
CA THR A 16 -5.52 8.99 -20.00
C THR A 16 -6.81 8.43 -19.42
N PRO A 17 -7.96 9.10 -19.63
CA PRO A 17 -9.25 8.46 -19.42
C PRO A 17 -9.40 7.18 -20.25
N LEU A 18 -10.35 6.33 -19.90
CA LEU A 18 -10.64 5.09 -20.65
C LEU A 18 -11.13 5.40 -22.07
N PHE A 19 -11.99 6.40 -22.20
CA PHE A 19 -12.56 6.82 -23.47
C PHE A 19 -12.19 8.27 -23.84
N PRO A 20 -12.18 8.61 -25.14
CA PRO A 20 -12.06 9.99 -25.58
C PRO A 20 -13.34 10.79 -25.24
N LEU A 21 -13.23 12.12 -25.23
CA LEU A 21 -14.38 12.99 -24.98
C LEU A 21 -15.50 12.82 -26.03
N SER A 22 -15.16 12.46 -27.26
CA SER A 22 -16.14 12.16 -28.29
C SER A 22 -17.06 10.98 -27.99
N ALA A 23 -16.70 10.14 -27.02
CA ALA A 23 -17.59 9.08 -26.55
C ALA A 23 -18.86 9.63 -25.86
N LEU A 24 -18.83 10.88 -25.42
CA LEU A 24 -20.01 11.57 -24.87
C LEU A 24 -21.12 11.84 -25.92
N ASP A 25 -20.80 11.75 -27.21
CA ASP A 25 -21.78 11.94 -28.29
C ASP A 25 -22.71 10.74 -28.43
N ASP A 26 -22.31 9.55 -27.97
CA ASP A 26 -23.12 8.32 -27.97
C ASP A 26 -22.90 7.52 -26.68
N PRO A 27 -23.48 7.97 -25.55
CA PRO A 27 -23.31 7.34 -24.24
C PRO A 27 -23.85 5.92 -24.20
N GLU A 28 -25.04 5.70 -24.78
CA GLU A 28 -25.70 4.40 -24.71
C GLU A 28 -24.86 3.31 -25.36
N ARG A 29 -24.37 3.53 -26.56
CA ARG A 29 -23.49 2.59 -27.25
C ARG A 29 -22.18 2.37 -26.52
N THR A 30 -21.57 3.44 -25.98
CA THR A 30 -20.28 3.35 -25.31
C THR A 30 -20.39 2.61 -23.97
N MET A 31 -21.45 2.83 -23.21
CA MET A 31 -21.69 2.14 -21.95
C MET A 31 -21.98 0.63 -22.14
N GLN A 32 -22.39 0.19 -23.33
CA GLN A 32 -22.54 -1.23 -23.66
C GLN A 32 -21.22 -1.91 -24.02
N GLN A 33 -20.12 -1.18 -24.19
CA GLN A 33 -18.84 -1.79 -24.50
C GLN A 33 -18.33 -2.67 -23.34
N PRO A 34 -17.76 -3.85 -23.65
CA PRO A 34 -17.30 -4.79 -22.64
C PRO A 34 -16.29 -4.18 -21.64
N CYS A 35 -15.39 -3.31 -22.12
CA CYS A 35 -14.40 -2.65 -21.27
C CYS A 35 -15.04 -1.70 -20.24
N PHE A 36 -16.14 -1.00 -20.59
CA PHE A 36 -16.87 -0.17 -19.63
C PHE A 36 -17.62 -1.02 -18.62
N ARG A 37 -18.33 -2.04 -19.09
CA ARG A 37 -19.10 -2.94 -18.23
C ARG A 37 -18.21 -3.65 -17.21
N GLU A 38 -17.04 -4.09 -17.63
CA GLU A 38 -16.05 -4.67 -16.75
C GLU A 38 -15.50 -3.66 -15.75
N ALA A 39 -15.17 -2.44 -16.19
CA ALA A 39 -14.73 -1.37 -15.30
C ALA A 39 -15.80 -1.04 -14.24
N LEU A 40 -17.07 -1.02 -14.64
CA LEU A 40 -18.20 -0.81 -13.74
C LEU A 40 -18.36 -1.94 -12.72
N TYR A 41 -18.25 -3.20 -13.18
CA TYR A 41 -18.31 -4.38 -12.29
C TYR A 41 -17.24 -4.35 -11.22
N LEU A 42 -15.99 -4.03 -11.60
CA LEU A 42 -14.89 -3.94 -10.65
C LEU A 42 -15.01 -2.76 -9.67
N ALA A 43 -15.62 -1.67 -10.10
CA ALA A 43 -15.79 -0.49 -9.25
C ALA A 43 -17.00 -0.58 -8.32
N SER A 44 -18.08 -1.23 -8.76
CA SER A 44 -19.33 -1.37 -8.02
C SER A 44 -20.08 -2.60 -8.50
N PRO A 45 -19.81 -3.79 -7.95
CA PRO A 45 -20.54 -5.02 -8.28
C PRO A 45 -22.05 -4.88 -8.10
N ASP A 46 -22.47 -4.18 -7.04
CA ASP A 46 -23.89 -3.94 -6.76
C ASP A 46 -24.56 -3.15 -7.89
N LEU A 47 -23.92 -2.08 -8.36
CA LEU A 47 -24.45 -1.28 -9.46
C LEU A 47 -24.53 -2.08 -10.76
N TYR A 48 -23.56 -2.96 -11.01
CA TYR A 48 -23.57 -3.85 -12.17
C TYR A 48 -24.75 -4.84 -12.13
N THR A 49 -25.12 -5.35 -10.97
CA THR A 49 -26.27 -6.24 -10.78
C THR A 49 -27.60 -5.48 -10.80
N PHE A 50 -27.63 -4.22 -10.31
CA PHE A 50 -28.81 -3.36 -10.33
C PHE A 50 -29.32 -3.03 -11.76
N THR A 51 -28.43 -3.01 -12.75
CA THR A 51 -28.84 -2.85 -14.16
C THR A 51 -29.67 -4.04 -14.68
N GLY A 52 -30.06 -4.97 -13.83
CA GLY A 52 -30.82 -6.17 -14.13
C GLY A 52 -32.12 -6.38 -13.33
N ASP A 53 -32.39 -5.62 -12.24
CA ASP A 53 -33.51 -5.90 -11.34
C ASP A 53 -34.34 -4.65 -11.01
N LYS A 54 -35.68 -4.74 -11.06
CA LYS A 54 -36.61 -3.82 -11.65
C LYS A 54 -37.65 -3.26 -10.68
N THR A 55 -37.34 -2.07 -10.16
CA THR A 55 -38.40 -1.08 -9.88
C THR A 55 -38.00 0.21 -10.62
N GLU A 56 -38.95 0.95 -11.19
CA GLU A 56 -38.68 2.19 -11.97
C GLU A 56 -37.76 3.17 -11.21
N ASP A 57 -37.98 3.37 -9.92
CA ASP A 57 -37.16 4.23 -9.06
C ASP A 57 -35.70 3.73 -8.84
N ALA A 58 -35.48 2.41 -8.84
CA ALA A 58 -34.19 1.80 -8.71
C ALA A 58 -33.42 1.84 -10.04
N GLU A 59 -34.09 1.66 -11.14
CA GLU A 59 -33.56 1.75 -12.50
C GLU A 59 -33.05 3.17 -12.78
N GLU A 60 -33.84 4.21 -12.48
CA GLU A 60 -33.45 5.61 -12.67
C GLU A 60 -32.20 5.99 -11.81
N LYS A 61 -32.15 5.52 -10.55
CA LYS A 61 -30.99 5.76 -9.69
C LYS A 61 -29.75 4.98 -10.15
N GLY A 62 -29.92 3.76 -10.65
CA GLY A 62 -28.87 2.93 -11.22
C GLY A 62 -28.27 3.57 -12.46
N ASP A 63 -29.11 4.06 -13.36
CA ASP A 63 -28.68 4.73 -14.58
C ASP A 63 -27.95 6.04 -14.31
N ALA A 64 -28.43 6.85 -13.38
CA ALA A 64 -27.75 8.07 -12.95
C ALA A 64 -26.38 7.80 -12.32
N ALA A 65 -26.24 6.70 -11.58
CA ALA A 65 -24.97 6.27 -11.02
C ALA A 65 -24.01 5.75 -12.10
N ALA A 66 -24.48 4.91 -13.02
CA ALA A 66 -23.70 4.42 -14.15
C ALA A 66 -23.22 5.56 -15.06
N LEU A 67 -24.06 6.56 -15.28
CA LEU A 67 -23.71 7.77 -16.03
C LEU A 67 -22.57 8.54 -15.36
N LYS A 68 -22.53 8.64 -14.02
CA LYS A 68 -21.40 9.28 -13.31
C LYS A 68 -20.08 8.54 -13.54
N TYR A 69 -20.11 7.22 -13.55
CA TYR A 69 -18.93 6.40 -13.89
C TYR A 69 -18.52 6.59 -15.35
N PHE A 70 -19.49 6.67 -16.25
CA PHE A 70 -19.25 6.94 -17.67
C PHE A 70 -18.60 8.31 -17.89
N LEU A 71 -19.14 9.37 -17.29
CA LEU A 71 -18.55 10.71 -17.34
C LEU A 71 -17.12 10.71 -16.77
N ARG A 72 -16.87 9.94 -15.72
CA ARG A 72 -15.50 9.74 -15.18
C ARG A 72 -14.60 9.05 -16.20
N ALA A 73 -15.09 8.00 -16.86
CA ALA A 73 -14.37 7.24 -17.87
C ALA A 73 -13.93 8.09 -19.08
N CYS A 74 -14.69 9.14 -19.40
CA CYS A 74 -14.40 10.05 -20.50
C CYS A 74 -13.56 11.27 -20.10
N SER A 75 -13.62 11.71 -18.82
CA SER A 75 -13.09 13.03 -18.43
C SER A 75 -11.96 13.00 -17.41
N ARG A 76 -11.73 11.88 -16.71
CA ARG A 76 -10.74 11.83 -15.62
C ARG A 76 -9.62 10.85 -15.92
N CYS A 77 -8.39 11.37 -15.92
CA CYS A 77 -7.16 10.59 -16.07
C CYS A 77 -6.61 10.05 -14.72
N THR A 78 -7.28 10.32 -13.59
CA THR A 78 -6.87 9.77 -12.29
C THR A 78 -7.17 8.27 -12.26
N PRO A 79 -6.17 7.41 -11.97
CA PRO A 79 -6.38 5.97 -11.89
C PRO A 79 -7.48 5.60 -10.88
N PHE A 80 -8.40 4.79 -11.32
CA PHE A 80 -9.46 4.21 -10.50
C PHE A 80 -10.00 2.98 -11.23
N GLY A 81 -9.65 1.79 -10.76
CA GLY A 81 -9.98 0.55 -11.45
C GLY A 81 -9.50 0.59 -12.90
N LEU A 82 -10.41 0.27 -13.82
CA LEU A 82 -10.15 0.29 -15.26
C LEU A 82 -10.61 1.58 -15.97
N PHE A 83 -11.04 2.63 -15.24
CA PHE A 83 -11.54 3.87 -15.86
C PHE A 83 -10.45 4.81 -16.36
N ALA A 84 -9.18 4.50 -16.14
CA ALA A 84 -8.07 5.28 -16.64
C ALA A 84 -6.87 4.38 -16.95
N GLY A 85 -6.11 4.73 -17.96
CA GLY A 85 -4.88 4.07 -18.35
C GLY A 85 -3.63 4.85 -17.93
N CYS A 86 -2.50 4.13 -17.86
CA CYS A 86 -1.18 4.71 -17.70
C CYS A 86 -0.25 4.15 -18.76
N SER A 87 0.55 5.01 -19.36
CA SER A 87 1.62 4.62 -20.28
C SER A 87 2.87 5.45 -19.99
N THR A 88 4.02 5.00 -20.44
CA THR A 88 5.28 5.73 -20.32
C THR A 88 5.68 6.31 -21.67
N GLY A 89 6.19 7.54 -21.64
CA GLY A 89 6.76 8.20 -22.79
C GLY A 89 8.17 8.71 -22.50
N ARG A 90 8.85 9.18 -23.54
CA ARG A 90 10.17 9.81 -23.44
C ARG A 90 10.12 11.22 -24.05
N PHE A 91 10.83 12.13 -23.44
CA PHE A 91 11.03 13.43 -24.05
C PHE A 91 11.93 13.32 -25.28
N GLY A 92 11.52 13.95 -26.38
CA GLY A 92 12.24 13.95 -27.66
C GLY A 92 12.27 15.34 -28.29
N SER A 93 12.81 15.44 -29.50
CA SER A 93 12.89 16.69 -30.27
C SER A 93 11.57 17.10 -30.93
N SER A 94 10.61 16.18 -31.03
CA SER A 94 9.27 16.41 -31.57
C SER A 94 8.21 15.85 -30.64
N THR A 95 7.05 16.49 -30.60
CA THR A 95 5.89 15.99 -29.84
C THR A 95 5.10 15.04 -30.70
N GLN A 96 5.05 13.77 -30.24
CA GLN A 96 4.23 12.74 -30.86
C GLN A 96 3.59 11.91 -29.74
N ILE A 97 2.26 11.90 -29.67
CA ILE A 97 1.50 11.12 -28.69
C ILE A 97 0.54 10.21 -29.47
N ALA A 98 0.70 8.90 -29.29
CA ALA A 98 -0.22 7.92 -29.81
C ALA A 98 -0.72 7.06 -28.61
N VAL A 99 -2.02 7.02 -28.42
CA VAL A 99 -2.68 6.22 -27.37
C VAL A 99 -3.41 5.09 -28.07
N ALA A 100 -3.13 3.86 -27.63
CA ALA A 100 -3.79 2.68 -28.16
C ALA A 100 -5.26 2.61 -27.71
N GLU A 101 -6.07 1.86 -28.45
CA GLU A 101 -7.45 1.56 -28.10
C GLU A 101 -7.52 0.86 -26.73
N PRO A 102 -8.61 1.05 -25.95
CA PRO A 102 -8.77 0.44 -24.64
C PRO A 102 -8.60 -1.09 -24.64
N THR A 103 -8.97 -1.75 -25.72
CA THR A 103 -8.85 -3.21 -25.90
C THR A 103 -7.41 -3.70 -26.01
N ALA A 104 -6.46 -2.84 -26.36
CA ALA A 104 -5.03 -3.14 -26.42
C ALA A 104 -4.30 -2.89 -25.08
N ALA A 105 -5.00 -2.42 -24.07
CA ALA A 105 -4.42 -2.13 -22.76
C ALA A 105 -4.01 -3.42 -22.03
N ARG A 106 -2.80 -3.40 -21.45
CA ARG A 106 -2.34 -4.48 -20.57
C ARG A 106 -2.88 -4.25 -19.17
N ARG A 107 -3.55 -5.24 -18.62
CA ARG A 107 -3.97 -5.24 -17.22
C ARG A 107 -2.85 -5.69 -16.31
N THR A 108 -2.78 -5.03 -15.15
CA THR A 108 -1.96 -5.46 -14.03
C THR A 108 -2.88 -5.55 -12.82
N THR A 109 -2.98 -6.74 -12.24
CA THR A 109 -3.79 -6.99 -11.05
C THR A 109 -2.86 -7.20 -9.85
N ARG A 110 -3.17 -6.57 -8.75
CA ARG A 110 -2.48 -6.75 -7.46
C ARG A 110 -3.53 -7.02 -6.38
N LEU A 111 -3.14 -7.74 -5.35
CA LEU A 111 -3.97 -7.87 -4.16
C LEU A 111 -4.11 -6.49 -3.49
N ASP A 112 -5.29 -6.25 -2.93
CA ASP A 112 -5.55 -5.03 -2.18
C ASP A 112 -4.60 -4.92 -0.99
N MET A 113 -4.07 -3.72 -0.77
CA MET A 113 -3.11 -3.45 0.31
C MET A 113 -3.70 -3.73 1.69
N GLN A 114 -4.98 -3.44 1.89
CA GLN A 114 -5.65 -3.72 3.16
C GLN A 114 -5.70 -5.22 3.46
N TYR A 115 -5.93 -6.03 2.42
CA TYR A 115 -5.89 -7.49 2.53
C TYR A 115 -4.48 -7.98 2.87
N LEU A 116 -3.45 -7.47 2.18
CA LEU A 116 -2.06 -7.83 2.44
C LEU A 116 -1.62 -7.44 3.85
N CYS A 117 -1.98 -6.24 4.31
CA CYS A 117 -1.70 -5.83 5.69
C CYS A 117 -2.38 -6.74 6.72
N ALA A 118 -3.64 -7.15 6.48
CA ALA A 118 -4.33 -8.07 7.36
C ALA A 118 -3.68 -9.47 7.39
N LEU A 119 -3.17 -9.93 6.24
CA LEU A 119 -2.45 -11.19 6.13
C LEU A 119 -1.12 -11.13 6.91
N ILE A 120 -0.34 -10.06 6.71
CA ILE A 120 0.92 -9.81 7.43
C ILE A 120 0.67 -9.84 8.94
N GLN A 121 -0.30 -9.09 9.42
CA GLN A 121 -0.65 -9.06 10.85
C GLN A 121 -1.02 -10.44 11.40
N ARG A 122 -1.68 -11.27 10.59
CA ARG A 122 -2.02 -12.64 11.01
C ARG A 122 -0.77 -13.51 11.14
N ILE A 123 0.21 -13.34 10.24
CA ILE A 123 1.50 -14.04 10.31
C ILE A 123 2.28 -13.57 11.54
N GLU A 124 2.37 -12.27 11.77
CA GLU A 124 3.06 -11.68 12.92
C GLU A 124 2.48 -12.07 14.28
N ARG A 125 1.17 -12.33 14.34
CA ARG A 125 0.51 -12.86 15.55
C ARG A 125 0.80 -14.35 15.82
N HIS A 126 1.28 -15.07 14.82
CA HIS A 126 1.64 -16.47 14.99
C HIS A 126 3.05 -16.56 15.59
N GLY A 127 3.14 -16.88 16.89
CA GLY A 127 4.39 -16.76 17.67
C GLY A 127 5.59 -17.47 17.06
N ALA A 128 5.41 -18.70 16.52
CA ALA A 128 6.49 -19.42 15.87
C ALA A 128 6.99 -18.74 14.58
N ALA A 129 6.07 -18.17 13.78
CA ALA A 129 6.43 -17.43 12.57
C ALA A 129 7.13 -16.12 12.93
N ARG A 130 6.60 -15.37 13.90
CA ARG A 130 7.19 -14.10 14.35
C ARG A 130 8.65 -14.24 14.81
N ARG A 131 8.99 -15.31 15.51
CA ARG A 131 10.37 -15.55 15.99
C ARG A 131 11.38 -15.78 14.87
N GLN A 132 10.93 -16.19 13.68
CA GLN A 132 11.79 -16.39 12.51
C GLN A 132 11.97 -15.11 11.67
N LEU A 133 11.08 -14.11 11.83
CA LEU A 133 11.18 -12.85 11.12
C LEU A 133 12.33 -12.01 11.66
N ARG A 134 12.93 -11.25 10.75
CA ARG A 134 13.90 -10.20 11.12
C ARG A 134 13.15 -8.98 11.62
N LEU A 135 13.67 -8.41 12.69
CA LEU A 135 13.15 -7.20 13.34
C LEU A 135 14.09 -6.03 13.03
N PHE A 136 13.50 -4.89 12.77
CA PHE A 136 14.17 -3.63 12.46
C PHE A 136 13.63 -2.53 13.37
N PRO A 137 14.43 -1.50 13.70
CA PRO A 137 13.89 -0.30 14.34
C PRO A 137 12.81 0.34 13.44
N ASN A 138 11.79 0.94 14.05
CA ASN A 138 10.79 1.70 13.33
C ASN A 138 11.45 2.80 12.49
N ASP A 139 11.17 2.86 11.21
CA ASP A 139 11.81 3.78 10.24
C ASP A 139 11.42 5.26 10.44
N THR A 140 10.40 5.53 11.25
CA THR A 140 10.00 6.88 11.66
C THR A 140 10.73 7.36 12.93
N LEU A 141 11.60 6.53 13.50
CA LEU A 141 12.32 6.82 14.75
C LEU A 141 13.32 7.96 14.56
N TYR A 142 13.29 8.93 15.46
CA TYR A 142 14.28 10.00 15.54
C TYR A 142 14.51 10.42 16.99
N GLU A 143 15.71 10.94 17.26
CA GLU A 143 16.10 11.44 18.58
C GLU A 143 15.84 12.94 18.67
N ILE A 144 15.19 13.37 19.76
CA ILE A 144 15.02 14.78 20.13
C ILE A 144 14.90 14.94 21.62
N ALA A 145 15.63 15.92 22.18
CA ALA A 145 15.60 16.28 23.59
C ALA A 145 15.81 15.09 24.56
N GLY A 146 16.71 14.16 24.21
CA GLY A 146 17.03 12.99 25.04
C GLY A 146 15.96 11.89 25.02
N GLN A 147 15.04 11.94 24.07
CA GLN A 147 14.02 10.91 23.86
C GLN A 147 14.01 10.44 22.42
N TYR A 148 13.66 9.18 22.20
CA TYR A 148 13.22 8.72 20.89
C TYR A 148 11.76 9.08 20.66
N ARG A 149 11.45 9.62 19.48
CA ARG A 149 10.09 9.83 18.99
C ARG A 149 9.88 9.06 17.73
N TYR A 150 8.66 8.54 17.55
CA TYR A 150 8.28 7.70 16.42
C TYR A 150 6.78 7.73 16.22
N ILE A 151 6.32 7.16 15.12
CA ILE A 151 4.91 6.92 14.86
C ILE A 151 4.58 5.50 15.31
N GLU A 152 3.81 5.41 16.37
CA GLU A 152 3.19 4.18 16.81
C GLU A 152 1.92 3.92 16.00
N TYR A 153 1.67 2.67 15.62
CA TYR A 153 0.44 2.28 14.97
C TYR A 153 -0.25 1.16 15.74
N PHE A 154 -1.55 1.23 15.83
CA PHE A 154 -2.36 0.21 16.47
C PHE A 154 -3.67 0.00 15.71
N HIS A 155 -4.24 -1.18 15.89
CA HIS A 155 -5.45 -1.58 15.17
C HIS A 155 -6.67 -1.46 16.05
N ARG A 156 -7.63 -0.64 15.60
CA ARG A 156 -8.94 -0.52 16.22
C ARG A 156 -10.01 -1.07 15.28
N GLY A 157 -10.38 -2.36 15.48
CA GLY A 157 -11.27 -3.07 14.57
C GLY A 157 -10.63 -3.25 13.18
N LYS A 158 -11.23 -2.64 12.15
CA LYS A 158 -10.74 -2.69 10.76
C LYS A 158 -9.83 -1.51 10.37
N LYS A 159 -9.60 -0.58 11.29
CA LYS A 159 -8.81 0.64 11.03
C LYS A 159 -7.46 0.55 11.71
N THR A 160 -6.43 1.03 11.02
CA THR A 160 -5.13 1.33 11.61
C THR A 160 -5.11 2.81 12.00
N GLU A 161 -4.85 3.07 13.27
CA GLU A 161 -4.67 4.41 13.80
C GLU A 161 -3.18 4.65 14.05
N HIS A 162 -2.75 5.89 13.91
CA HIS A 162 -1.36 6.30 14.08
C HIS A 162 -1.31 7.43 15.09
N GLN A 163 -0.35 7.37 15.99
CA GLN A 163 -0.07 8.46 16.93
C GLN A 163 1.43 8.68 17.08
N MET A 164 1.80 9.91 17.41
CA MET A 164 3.18 10.20 17.80
C MET A 164 3.40 9.71 19.24
N ALA A 165 4.38 8.86 19.42
CA ALA A 165 4.81 8.36 20.72
C ALA A 165 6.24 8.81 21.03
N SER A 166 6.62 8.75 22.30
CA SER A 166 8.00 8.98 22.74
C SER A 166 8.38 8.02 23.86
N VAL A 167 9.65 7.66 23.90
CA VAL A 167 10.25 6.78 24.90
C VAL A 167 11.59 7.36 25.34
N GLU A 168 11.96 7.17 26.59
CA GLU A 168 13.26 7.54 27.10
C GLU A 168 14.36 6.67 26.46
N ILE A 169 15.51 7.29 26.23
CA ILE A 169 16.68 6.57 25.70
C ILE A 169 17.33 5.83 26.86
N THR A 170 17.30 4.51 26.81
CA THR A 170 18.02 3.65 27.75
C THR A 170 19.19 2.95 27.05
N PRO A 171 20.21 2.51 27.81
CA PRO A 171 21.32 1.72 27.25
C PRO A 171 20.83 0.46 26.53
N GLU A 172 19.85 -0.25 27.09
CA GLU A 172 19.28 -1.50 26.58
C GLU A 172 18.56 -1.24 25.25
N LEU A 173 17.72 -0.19 25.20
CA LEU A 173 17.01 0.21 23.99
C LEU A 173 17.98 0.61 22.88
N THR A 174 19.04 1.35 23.24
CA THR A 174 20.08 1.74 22.29
C THR A 174 20.83 0.52 21.74
N ALA A 175 21.16 -0.44 22.60
CA ALA A 175 21.83 -1.68 22.20
C ALA A 175 20.95 -2.52 21.27
N VAL A 176 19.67 -2.67 21.59
CA VAL A 176 18.70 -3.37 20.74
C VAL A 176 18.59 -2.70 19.36
N PHE A 177 18.46 -1.37 19.29
CA PHE A 177 18.37 -0.67 18.00
C PHE A 177 19.66 -0.77 17.19
N ALA A 178 20.83 -0.71 17.84
CA ALA A 178 22.10 -0.89 17.16
C ALA A 178 22.22 -2.29 16.53
N LEU A 179 21.80 -3.33 17.25
CA LEU A 179 21.82 -4.71 16.78
C LEU A 179 20.75 -4.98 15.70
N ALA A 180 19.57 -4.37 15.84
CA ALA A 180 18.46 -4.51 14.89
C ALA A 180 18.62 -3.67 13.62
N ARG A 181 19.64 -2.81 13.52
CA ARG A 181 19.79 -1.85 12.42
C ARG A 181 19.74 -2.48 11.02
N ASP A 182 20.43 -3.60 10.86
CA ASP A 182 20.47 -4.36 9.60
C ASP A 182 19.56 -5.60 9.63
N GLY A 183 18.66 -5.64 10.63
CA GLY A 183 17.72 -6.72 10.91
C GLY A 183 18.31 -7.83 11.75
N ALA A 184 17.66 -8.15 12.87
CA ALA A 184 18.02 -9.23 13.78
C ALA A 184 16.81 -10.09 14.13
N THR A 185 17.04 -11.37 14.47
CA THR A 185 15.96 -12.25 14.92
C THR A 185 15.57 -11.94 16.37
N PHE A 186 14.36 -12.31 16.75
CA PHE A 186 13.85 -12.19 18.11
C PHE A 186 14.83 -12.78 19.13
N ASP A 187 15.31 -14.01 18.88
CA ASP A 187 16.22 -14.71 19.78
C ASP A 187 17.60 -14.03 19.90
N THR A 188 18.08 -13.43 18.82
CA THR A 188 19.34 -12.67 18.84
C THR A 188 19.21 -11.41 19.70
N LEU A 189 18.09 -10.67 19.55
CA LEU A 189 17.83 -9.46 20.34
C LEU A 189 17.63 -9.79 21.82
N ALA A 190 16.77 -10.76 22.13
CA ALA A 190 16.56 -11.18 23.51
C ALA A 190 17.84 -11.72 24.15
N GLY A 191 18.62 -12.53 23.41
CA GLY A 191 19.90 -13.06 23.89
C GLY A 191 20.95 -12.00 24.22
N SER A 192 20.91 -10.85 23.54
CA SER A 192 21.85 -9.75 23.80
C SER A 192 21.59 -8.97 25.09
N LEU A 193 20.41 -9.14 25.68
CA LEU A 193 20.00 -8.47 26.91
C LEU A 193 20.17 -9.35 28.16
N VAL A 194 20.40 -10.64 27.99
CA VAL A 194 20.56 -11.58 29.11
C VAL A 194 21.92 -11.39 29.74
N ASP A 195 21.92 -11.16 31.06
CA ASP A 195 23.11 -11.06 31.90
C ASP A 195 22.84 -11.64 33.30
N ASP A 196 23.63 -11.26 34.29
CA ASP A 196 23.48 -11.72 35.70
C ASP A 196 22.22 -11.14 36.39
N GLU A 197 21.66 -10.04 35.86
CA GLU A 197 20.50 -9.31 36.42
C GLU A 197 19.22 -9.54 35.61
N ILE A 198 19.33 -9.76 34.31
CA ILE A 198 18.22 -9.91 33.38
C ILE A 198 18.10 -11.37 32.93
N THR A 199 16.99 -11.99 33.29
CA THR A 199 16.67 -13.35 32.86
C THR A 199 16.26 -13.42 31.40
N ARG A 200 16.28 -14.61 30.83
CA ARG A 200 15.82 -14.85 29.46
C ARG A 200 14.35 -14.48 29.26
N GLU A 201 13.51 -14.79 30.24
CA GLU A 201 12.08 -14.48 30.21
C GLU A 201 11.82 -12.98 30.21
N GLU A 202 12.56 -12.22 31.03
CA GLU A 202 12.47 -10.74 31.06
C GLU A 202 12.94 -10.12 29.76
N ALA A 203 14.05 -10.60 29.20
CA ALA A 203 14.56 -10.14 27.93
C ALA A 203 13.54 -10.41 26.78
N GLU A 204 12.95 -11.60 26.73
CA GLU A 204 11.92 -11.91 25.74
C GLU A 204 10.66 -11.06 25.90
N ALA A 205 10.20 -10.82 27.13
CA ALA A 205 9.07 -9.94 27.41
C ALA A 205 9.35 -8.50 26.97
N TYR A 206 10.57 -8.00 27.19
CA TYR A 206 10.99 -6.67 26.73
C TYR A 206 10.96 -6.55 25.20
N ILE A 207 11.50 -7.53 24.47
CA ILE A 207 11.43 -7.51 22.99
C ILE A 207 9.98 -7.57 22.52
N ASP A 208 9.12 -8.37 23.16
CA ASP A 208 7.67 -8.40 22.85
C ASP A 208 7.01 -7.05 23.06
N GLU A 209 7.37 -6.31 24.11
CA GLU A 209 6.86 -4.96 24.37
C GLU A 209 7.33 -3.96 23.30
N LEU A 210 8.60 -4.03 22.86
CA LEU A 210 9.11 -3.18 21.77
C LEU A 210 8.37 -3.44 20.44
N ILE A 211 7.99 -4.68 20.16
CA ILE A 211 7.18 -5.03 18.99
C ILE A 211 5.74 -4.51 19.17
N ALA A 212 5.15 -4.73 20.34
CA ALA A 212 3.77 -4.32 20.63
C ALA A 212 3.57 -2.80 20.56
N SER A 213 4.58 -2.03 20.99
CA SER A 213 4.62 -0.57 20.90
C SER A 213 5.08 -0.03 19.54
N SER A 214 5.32 -0.89 18.56
CA SER A 214 5.82 -0.51 17.23
C SER A 214 7.21 0.16 17.24
N LEU A 215 8.01 0.01 18.28
CA LEU A 215 9.41 0.43 18.31
C LEU A 215 10.30 -0.47 17.46
N LEU A 216 9.95 -1.76 17.40
CA LEU A 216 10.48 -2.71 16.45
C LEU A 216 9.39 -3.13 15.46
N THR A 217 9.76 -3.23 14.20
CA THR A 217 8.88 -3.67 13.10
C THR A 217 9.51 -4.89 12.42
N THR A 218 8.68 -5.74 11.81
CA THR A 218 9.18 -6.91 11.08
C THR A 218 9.58 -6.58 9.65
N GLU A 219 10.37 -7.44 9.03
CA GLU A 219 10.70 -7.36 7.59
C GLU A 219 9.47 -7.46 6.67
N LEU A 220 8.31 -7.85 7.20
CA LEU A 220 7.05 -7.89 6.48
C LEU A 220 6.32 -6.54 6.45
N ALA A 221 6.83 -5.52 7.16
CA ALA A 221 6.23 -4.19 7.16
C ALA A 221 6.08 -3.66 5.72
N PRO A 222 4.86 -3.36 5.27
CA PRO A 222 4.61 -3.05 3.86
C PRO A 222 5.20 -1.71 3.47
N ALA A 223 6.09 -1.70 2.49
CA ALA A 223 6.61 -0.47 1.90
C ALA A 223 5.53 0.21 1.04
N ILE A 224 5.41 1.55 1.14
CA ILE A 224 4.46 2.33 0.33
C ILE A 224 4.89 2.38 -1.13
N VAL A 225 6.19 2.34 -1.39
CA VAL A 225 6.80 2.38 -2.73
C VAL A 225 7.79 1.24 -2.86
N GLY A 226 7.94 0.70 -4.07
CA GLY A 226 8.87 -0.40 -4.34
C GLY A 226 8.21 -1.54 -5.10
N ASP A 227 8.77 -2.73 -4.93
CA ASP A 227 8.30 -3.95 -5.56
C ASP A 227 6.95 -4.42 -5.00
N ASP A 228 6.36 -5.42 -5.64
CA ASP A 228 5.10 -5.99 -5.19
C ASP A 228 5.27 -6.67 -3.81
N ILE A 229 4.54 -6.17 -2.82
CA ILE A 229 4.59 -6.66 -1.43
C ILE A 229 4.27 -8.16 -1.35
N LEU A 230 3.41 -8.67 -2.24
CA LEU A 230 3.10 -10.09 -2.28
C LEU A 230 4.35 -10.93 -2.59
N VAL A 231 5.23 -10.43 -3.47
CA VAL A 231 6.49 -11.12 -3.80
C VAL A 231 7.42 -11.11 -2.60
N ALA A 232 7.59 -9.96 -1.95
CA ALA A 232 8.41 -9.84 -0.75
C ALA A 232 7.88 -10.76 0.38
N LEU A 233 6.57 -10.75 0.61
CA LEU A 233 5.90 -11.62 1.57
C LEU A 233 6.11 -13.12 1.24
N ALA A 234 5.96 -13.51 -0.02
CA ALA A 234 6.16 -14.89 -0.45
C ALA A 234 7.60 -15.35 -0.22
N VAL A 235 8.58 -14.51 -0.53
CA VAL A 235 10.01 -14.80 -0.31
C VAL A 235 10.29 -14.98 1.19
N ALA A 236 9.80 -14.09 2.04
CA ALA A 236 10.00 -14.18 3.47
C ALA A 236 9.36 -15.45 4.07
N VAL A 237 8.11 -15.78 3.68
CA VAL A 237 7.38 -16.95 4.20
C VAL A 237 7.94 -18.28 3.67
N ILE A 238 8.44 -18.34 2.42
CA ILE A 238 9.06 -19.55 1.88
C ILE A 238 10.45 -19.80 2.51
N GLY A 239 11.14 -18.73 2.94
CA GLY A 239 12.43 -18.81 3.61
C GLY A 239 12.37 -19.21 5.09
N MET A 240 11.18 -19.29 5.66
CA MET A 240 10.92 -19.72 7.05
C MET A 240 10.81 -21.26 7.12
#